data_d014f36817c59ce7a29c32d5d55b8320
#
_entry.id   d014f36817c59ce7a29c32d5d55b8320
#
_cell.length_a   1.000
_cell.length_b   1.000
_cell.length_c   1.000
_cell.angle_alpha   90.00
_cell.angle_beta   90.00
_cell.angle_gamma   90.00
#
_symmetry.space_group_name_H-M   'P 1'
#
loop_
_entity.id
_entity.type
_entity.pdbx_description
1 polymer ?
#
loop_
_entity_poly.entity_id
_entity_poly.type
_entity_poly.pdbx_seq_one_letter_code
_entity_poly.pdbx_strand_id
1 'polypeptide(L)'
;MTRTLPSRLVAIASILVLIGACNSPAPSVLSDPRQILAAAATNAATATTVHVDLTADGSVSLDLTGSGTSGAAGAPIKLTGTTAAADLDLAKKATRATFSIPGLLGLAGELIVVDGAAYYKTTLTGAQYRKQAGATTVPAPSVDPSAIPAMIGQLNDFLAKPGVDPVKGADVDCGGKTCSTVRIELTPAELAALNGGSTTVPLPSALPVPVPVNLAGASLDLTFQVERDTNRFAGLAAIIGLGDGGKVTANVVLSKWNEPVTIAAPPADQIAP
;
A
#
# COMPACT_ATOMS: atom_id res chain seq x y z
N MET A 1 -82.18 -9.80 3.34
CA MET A 1 -81.38 -10.85 2.65
C MET A 1 -80.00 -10.30 2.35
N THR A 2 -79.06 -10.43 3.27
CA THR A 2 -77.68 -9.95 3.21
C THR A 2 -76.77 -11.11 2.85
N ARG A 3 -76.17 -11.08 1.65
CA ARG A 3 -75.21 -12.09 1.21
C ARG A 3 -73.80 -11.71 1.71
N THR A 4 -73.26 -12.50 2.63
CA THR A 4 -71.90 -12.48 3.05
C THR A 4 -71.04 -13.18 1.99
N LEU A 5 -70.11 -12.46 1.34
CA LEU A 5 -69.06 -13.02 0.49
C LEU A 5 -67.90 -13.57 1.35
N PRO A 6 -67.29 -14.69 1.01
CA PRO A 6 -66.27 -15.34 1.85
C PRO A 6 -64.92 -14.66 1.69
N SER A 7 -64.34 -14.28 2.83
CA SER A 7 -63.03 -13.60 3.00
C SER A 7 -61.79 -14.53 2.84
N ARG A 8 -61.79 -15.42 1.84
CA ARG A 8 -60.69 -16.38 1.60
C ARG A 8 -59.85 -16.12 0.35
N LEU A 9 -60.04 -15.02 -0.37
CA LEU A 9 -59.31 -14.71 -1.63
C LEU A 9 -58.24 -13.62 -1.51
N VAL A 10 -58.06 -13.03 -0.33
CA VAL A 10 -57.07 -11.94 -0.13
C VAL A 10 -55.70 -12.46 0.34
N ALA A 11 -55.61 -13.73 0.78
CA ALA A 11 -54.36 -14.27 1.38
C ALA A 11 -53.33 -14.81 0.35
N ILE A 12 -53.66 -14.93 -0.95
CA ILE A 12 -52.75 -15.52 -1.95
C ILE A 12 -52.01 -14.47 -2.77
N ALA A 13 -52.45 -13.21 -2.76
CA ALA A 13 -51.78 -12.16 -3.52
C ALA A 13 -50.51 -11.55 -2.86
N SER A 14 -50.25 -11.87 -1.57
CA SER A 14 -49.11 -11.26 -0.82
C SER A 14 -47.80 -12.07 -0.85
N ILE A 15 -47.79 -13.25 -1.46
CA ILE A 15 -46.59 -14.14 -1.46
C ILE A 15 -45.79 -13.99 -2.77
N LEU A 16 -46.31 -13.35 -3.80
CA LEU A 16 -45.64 -13.24 -5.11
C LEU A 16 -44.73 -11.99 -5.28
N VAL A 17 -44.67 -11.12 -4.27
CA VAL A 17 -43.83 -9.87 -4.36
C VAL A 17 -42.42 -10.05 -3.76
N LEU A 18 -42.11 -11.16 -3.09
CA LEU A 18 -40.81 -11.36 -2.40
C LEU A 18 -39.74 -12.09 -3.23
N ILE A 19 -40.02 -12.48 -4.49
CA ILE A 19 -39.06 -13.22 -5.32
C ILE A 19 -38.31 -12.29 -6.32
N GLY A 20 -38.64 -11.00 -6.37
CA GLY A 20 -38.04 -10.04 -7.31
C GLY A 20 -36.80 -9.29 -6.83
N ALA A 21 -36.29 -9.53 -5.62
CA ALA A 21 -35.34 -8.64 -4.98
C ALA A 21 -33.87 -9.14 -4.95
N CYS A 22 -33.50 -10.18 -5.71
CA CYS A 22 -32.13 -10.70 -5.70
C CYS A 22 -31.53 -10.90 -7.10
N ASN A 23 -31.81 -9.99 -8.02
CA ASN A 23 -31.04 -9.91 -9.26
C ASN A 23 -30.27 -8.58 -9.33
N SER A 24 -29.44 -8.30 -8.32
CA SER A 24 -28.32 -7.40 -8.56
C SER A 24 -27.43 -8.11 -9.57
N PRO A 25 -27.20 -7.57 -10.77
CA PRO A 25 -26.28 -8.19 -11.73
C PRO A 25 -24.95 -8.36 -10.99
N ALA A 26 -24.40 -9.59 -11.02
CA ALA A 26 -23.07 -9.82 -10.50
C ALA A 26 -22.14 -8.77 -11.12
N PRO A 27 -21.27 -8.13 -10.34
CA PRO A 27 -20.37 -7.12 -10.88
C PRO A 27 -19.65 -7.71 -12.07
N SER A 28 -19.70 -7.02 -13.21
CA SER A 28 -19.02 -7.46 -14.43
C SER A 28 -17.54 -7.60 -14.13
N VAL A 29 -16.99 -8.80 -14.32
CA VAL A 29 -15.56 -9.04 -14.12
C VAL A 29 -14.78 -8.18 -15.12
N LEU A 30 -14.01 -7.25 -14.59
CA LEU A 30 -13.17 -6.38 -15.40
C LEU A 30 -12.08 -7.21 -16.08
N SER A 31 -11.85 -6.98 -17.37
CA SER A 31 -10.82 -7.66 -18.16
C SER A 31 -9.71 -6.72 -18.63
N ASP A 32 -9.99 -5.44 -18.75
CA ASP A 32 -9.02 -4.42 -19.09
C ASP A 32 -8.12 -4.10 -17.89
N PRO A 33 -6.78 -4.23 -17.99
CA PRO A 33 -5.88 -4.04 -16.87
C PRO A 33 -5.90 -2.62 -16.30
N ARG A 34 -6.10 -1.60 -17.15
CA ARG A 34 -6.20 -0.21 -16.68
C ARG A 34 -7.48 0.02 -15.90
N GLN A 35 -8.60 -0.58 -16.36
CA GLN A 35 -9.88 -0.49 -15.64
C GLN A 35 -9.82 -1.24 -14.30
N ILE A 36 -9.14 -2.39 -14.24
CA ILE A 36 -8.92 -3.14 -12.99
C ILE A 36 -8.18 -2.25 -11.97
N LEU A 37 -7.07 -1.64 -12.36
CA LEU A 37 -6.28 -0.78 -11.47
C LEU A 37 -7.04 0.49 -11.08
N ALA A 38 -7.75 1.13 -12.00
CA ALA A 38 -8.55 2.33 -11.71
C ALA A 38 -9.69 2.05 -10.73
N ALA A 39 -10.38 0.92 -10.89
CA ALA A 39 -11.43 0.50 -9.96
C ALA A 39 -10.85 0.21 -8.56
N ALA A 40 -9.70 -0.48 -8.48
CA ALA A 40 -9.03 -0.76 -7.22
C ALA A 40 -8.55 0.52 -6.52
N ALA A 41 -8.01 1.47 -7.27
CA ALA A 41 -7.61 2.78 -6.76
C ALA A 41 -8.82 3.57 -6.22
N THR A 42 -9.95 3.57 -6.94
CA THR A 42 -11.19 4.22 -6.49
C THR A 42 -11.70 3.62 -5.18
N ASN A 43 -11.68 2.29 -5.05
CA ASN A 43 -12.09 1.62 -3.81
C ASN A 43 -11.12 1.90 -2.66
N ALA A 44 -9.81 1.98 -2.92
CA ALA A 44 -8.82 2.35 -1.92
C ALA A 44 -9.03 3.79 -1.41
N ALA A 45 -9.46 4.72 -2.29
CA ALA A 45 -9.74 6.11 -1.93
C ALA A 45 -10.90 6.25 -0.93
N THR A 46 -11.84 5.32 -0.94
CA THR A 46 -13.02 5.34 -0.08
C THR A 46 -12.89 4.46 1.15
N ALA A 47 -11.75 3.81 1.32
CA ALA A 47 -11.51 2.95 2.47
C ALA A 47 -11.40 3.76 3.77
N THR A 48 -11.91 3.21 4.85
CA THR A 48 -11.82 3.80 6.19
C THR A 48 -10.68 3.22 6.99
N THR A 49 -10.37 1.94 6.78
CA THR A 49 -9.27 1.24 7.45
C THR A 49 -8.65 0.22 6.51
N VAL A 50 -7.38 -0.10 6.75
CA VAL A 50 -6.68 -1.17 6.05
C VAL A 50 -5.53 -1.70 6.91
N HIS A 51 -5.29 -3.00 6.84
CA HIS A 51 -4.08 -3.64 7.38
C HIS A 51 -3.10 -3.91 6.24
N VAL A 52 -1.84 -3.60 6.46
CA VAL A 52 -0.75 -3.72 5.48
C VAL A 52 0.35 -4.58 6.08
N ASP A 53 0.72 -5.65 5.40
CA ASP A 53 1.93 -6.42 5.68
C ASP A 53 2.93 -6.20 4.54
N LEU A 54 4.19 -5.96 4.88
CA LEU A 54 5.28 -5.78 3.93
C LEU A 54 6.42 -6.73 4.28
N THR A 55 6.94 -7.38 3.26
CA THR A 55 8.22 -8.11 3.32
C THR A 55 9.14 -7.58 2.24
N ALA A 56 10.42 -7.45 2.56
CA ALA A 56 11.42 -7.07 1.57
C ALA A 56 12.66 -7.96 1.69
N ASP A 57 13.28 -8.22 0.55
CA ASP A 57 14.48 -9.02 0.40
C ASP A 57 15.42 -8.40 -0.63
N GLY A 58 16.67 -8.82 -0.64
CA GLY A 58 17.68 -8.36 -1.56
C GLY A 58 18.75 -7.51 -0.90
N SER A 59 19.34 -6.62 -1.69
CA SER A 59 20.37 -5.70 -1.20
C SER A 59 20.31 -4.37 -1.95
N VAL A 60 20.70 -3.31 -1.25
CA VAL A 60 20.82 -1.97 -1.80
C VAL A 60 22.17 -1.40 -1.40
N SER A 61 22.91 -0.87 -2.36
CA SER A 61 24.11 -0.08 -2.11
C SER A 61 23.74 1.39 -2.11
N LEU A 62 23.92 2.05 -0.96
CA LEU A 62 23.68 3.49 -0.82
C LEU A 62 25.02 4.22 -0.81
N ASP A 63 25.18 5.20 -1.67
CA ASP A 63 26.29 6.14 -1.56
C ASP A 63 25.96 7.16 -0.46
N LEU A 64 26.43 6.88 0.75
CA LEU A 64 26.26 7.78 1.90
C LEU A 64 27.24 8.95 1.89
N THR A 65 28.19 8.95 0.95
CA THR A 65 29.23 10.01 0.87
C THR A 65 28.78 11.22 0.05
N GLY A 66 27.66 11.09 -0.71
CA GLY A 66 27.12 12.16 -1.54
C GLY A 66 28.01 12.54 -2.72
N SER A 67 29.04 11.75 -3.01
CA SER A 67 30.01 12.05 -4.08
C SER A 67 29.47 11.86 -5.48
N GLY A 68 28.27 11.25 -5.64
CA GLY A 68 27.64 11.02 -6.94
C GLY A 68 28.43 10.12 -7.89
N THR A 69 29.59 9.65 -7.48
CA THR A 69 30.42 8.72 -8.26
C THR A 69 29.96 7.29 -7.95
N SER A 70 29.36 6.67 -8.92
CA SER A 70 29.01 5.26 -8.98
C SER A 70 30.30 4.40 -8.87
N GLY A 71 30.89 4.30 -7.68
CA GLY A 71 32.15 3.60 -7.50
C GLY A 71 32.68 3.57 -6.07
N ALA A 72 32.27 4.49 -5.20
CA ALA A 72 32.51 4.38 -3.76
C ALA A 72 31.37 3.56 -3.15
N ALA A 73 31.38 2.26 -3.42
CA ALA A 73 30.40 1.33 -2.90
C ALA A 73 30.47 1.35 -1.38
N GLY A 74 29.53 2.03 -0.76
CA GLY A 74 29.19 1.75 0.62
C GLY A 74 28.85 0.26 0.75
N ALA A 75 29.13 -0.35 1.90
CA ALA A 75 28.80 -1.76 2.10
C ALA A 75 27.31 -1.97 1.80
N PRO A 76 26.93 -2.98 0.99
CA PRO A 76 25.54 -3.20 0.64
C PRO A 76 24.71 -3.49 1.89
N ILE A 77 23.62 -2.78 2.04
CA ILE A 77 22.63 -3.05 3.08
C ILE A 77 21.78 -4.24 2.62
N LYS A 78 21.82 -5.32 3.38
CA LYS A 78 20.98 -6.49 3.14
C LYS A 78 19.59 -6.25 3.69
N LEU A 79 18.57 -6.48 2.86
CA LEU A 79 17.17 -6.38 3.23
C LEU A 79 16.54 -7.72 3.58
N THR A 80 17.33 -8.81 3.51
CA THR A 80 16.83 -10.16 3.81
C THR A 80 16.20 -10.22 5.21
N GLY A 81 14.96 -10.70 5.26
CA GLY A 81 14.18 -10.77 6.50
C GLY A 81 13.58 -9.43 6.96
N THR A 82 13.62 -8.41 6.13
CA THR A 82 12.92 -7.14 6.42
C THR A 82 11.42 -7.36 6.39
N THR A 83 10.75 -6.94 7.46
CA THR A 83 9.30 -7.01 7.59
C THR A 83 8.75 -5.70 8.14
N ALA A 84 7.53 -5.36 7.75
CA ALA A 84 6.75 -4.33 8.41
C ALA A 84 5.28 -4.71 8.40
N ALA A 85 4.54 -4.28 9.41
CA ALA A 85 3.09 -4.43 9.47
C ALA A 85 2.48 -3.12 9.97
N ALA A 86 1.34 -2.72 9.42
CA ALA A 86 0.68 -1.49 9.82
C ALA A 86 -0.84 -1.65 9.81
N ASP A 87 -1.48 -1.14 10.85
CA ASP A 87 -2.90 -0.86 10.88
C ASP A 87 -3.10 0.65 10.61
N LEU A 88 -3.94 0.96 9.64
CA LEU A 88 -4.25 2.32 9.23
C LEU A 88 -5.73 2.62 9.49
N ASP A 89 -6.05 3.64 10.27
CA ASP A 89 -7.37 4.25 10.36
C ASP A 89 -7.33 5.54 9.52
N LEU A 90 -7.78 5.43 8.27
CA LEU A 90 -7.72 6.50 7.29
C LEU A 90 -8.70 7.63 7.64
N ALA A 91 -9.83 7.27 8.26
CA ALA A 91 -10.85 8.23 8.67
C ALA A 91 -10.37 9.09 9.84
N LYS A 92 -9.66 8.49 10.82
CA LYS A 92 -9.12 9.20 11.98
C LYS A 92 -7.69 9.70 11.79
N LYS A 93 -7.07 9.40 10.64
CA LYS A 93 -5.65 9.69 10.35
C LYS A 93 -4.73 9.12 11.43
N ALA A 94 -5.01 7.89 11.85
CA ALA A 94 -4.22 7.20 12.85
C ALA A 94 -3.51 5.99 12.22
N THR A 95 -2.31 5.71 12.70
CA THR A 95 -1.47 4.62 12.22
C THR A 95 -0.80 3.93 13.40
N ARG A 96 -0.78 2.60 13.38
CA ARG A 96 0.12 1.81 14.21
C ARG A 96 0.92 0.90 13.31
N ALA A 97 2.24 1.02 13.36
CA ALA A 97 3.15 0.24 12.53
C ALA A 97 4.26 -0.38 13.37
N THR A 98 4.67 -1.59 12.97
CA THR A 98 5.86 -2.28 13.46
C THR A 98 6.78 -2.58 12.29
N PHE A 99 8.08 -2.60 12.52
CA PHE A 99 9.05 -2.95 11.48
C PHE A 99 10.28 -3.66 12.07
N SER A 100 10.92 -4.44 11.22
CA SER A 100 12.19 -5.11 11.52
C SER A 100 13.07 -5.11 10.27
N ILE A 101 14.29 -4.61 10.38
CA ILE A 101 15.30 -4.55 9.32
C ILE A 101 16.60 -5.17 9.84
N PRO A 102 16.73 -6.51 9.79
CA PRO A 102 17.89 -7.21 10.38
C PRO A 102 19.23 -6.73 9.81
N GLY A 103 19.29 -6.42 8.52
CA GLY A 103 20.50 -5.93 7.84
C GLY A 103 20.97 -4.54 8.27
N LEU A 104 20.16 -3.79 9.01
CA LEU A 104 20.52 -2.50 9.62
C LEU A 104 20.79 -2.68 11.12
N LEU A 105 21.80 -3.45 11.46
CA LEU A 105 22.20 -3.72 12.87
C LEU A 105 21.04 -4.26 13.73
N GLY A 106 20.11 -4.99 13.14
CA GLY A 106 18.91 -5.48 13.83
C GLY A 106 17.94 -4.38 14.21
N LEU A 107 17.86 -3.30 13.41
CA LEU A 107 16.93 -2.23 13.65
C LEU A 107 15.50 -2.77 13.61
N ALA A 108 14.77 -2.61 14.71
CA ALA A 108 13.36 -2.90 14.81
C ALA A 108 12.67 -1.80 15.62
N GLY A 109 11.36 -1.64 15.43
CA GLY A 109 10.66 -0.59 16.14
C GLY A 109 9.15 -0.64 15.95
N GLU A 110 8.51 0.29 16.63
CA GLU A 110 7.09 0.56 16.57
C GLU A 110 6.86 2.07 16.44
N LEU A 111 5.91 2.43 15.59
CA LEU A 111 5.43 3.79 15.38
C LEU A 111 3.93 3.83 15.63
N ILE A 112 3.47 4.81 16.40
CA ILE A 112 2.04 5.10 16.58
C ILE A 112 1.84 6.58 16.25
N VAL A 113 0.92 6.85 15.32
CA VAL A 113 0.47 8.21 15.00
C VAL A 113 -1.00 8.30 15.38
N VAL A 114 -1.34 9.19 16.28
CA VAL A 114 -2.71 9.40 16.75
C VAL A 114 -2.86 10.82 17.29
N ASP A 115 -3.99 11.46 17.03
CA ASP A 115 -4.33 12.80 17.49
C ASP A 115 -3.24 13.86 17.19
N GLY A 116 -2.62 13.76 15.99
CA GLY A 116 -1.57 14.68 15.54
C GLY A 116 -0.22 14.55 16.28
N ALA A 117 -0.03 13.51 17.09
CA ALA A 117 1.22 13.17 17.72
C ALA A 117 1.79 11.86 17.20
N ALA A 118 3.10 11.78 17.06
CA ALA A 118 3.81 10.54 16.77
C ALA A 118 4.53 10.05 18.02
N TYR A 119 4.43 8.74 18.24
CA TYR A 119 5.13 8.01 19.29
C TYR A 119 5.94 6.91 18.62
N TYR A 120 7.22 6.88 18.87
CA TYR A 120 8.09 5.87 18.28
C TYR A 120 9.05 5.29 19.31
N LYS A 121 9.33 4.01 19.17
CA LYS A 121 10.42 3.32 19.86
C LYS A 121 11.15 2.42 18.87
N THR A 122 12.46 2.33 19.05
CA THR A 122 13.31 1.47 18.22
C THR A 122 14.35 0.77 19.11
N THR A 123 14.97 -0.28 18.57
CA THR A 123 16.11 -0.93 19.24
C THR A 123 17.25 0.05 19.59
N LEU A 124 17.34 1.17 18.87
CA LEU A 124 18.35 2.20 19.11
C LEU A 124 17.93 3.24 20.14
N THR A 125 16.63 3.50 20.30
CA THR A 125 16.11 4.53 21.23
C THR A 125 15.73 3.98 22.61
N GLY A 126 15.75 2.66 22.76
CA GLY A 126 15.39 1.98 24.01
C GLY A 126 13.93 1.54 24.07
N ALA A 127 13.51 1.04 25.24
CA ALA A 127 12.20 0.40 25.41
C ALA A 127 11.02 1.38 25.50
N GLN A 128 11.28 2.65 25.82
CA GLN A 128 10.23 3.66 25.97
C GLN A 128 9.95 4.37 24.65
N TYR A 129 8.69 4.78 24.48
CA TYR A 129 8.31 5.61 23.35
C TYR A 129 8.83 7.02 23.52
N ARG A 130 9.31 7.61 22.45
CA ARG A 130 9.58 9.04 22.35
C ARG A 130 8.39 9.71 21.66
N LYS A 131 7.90 10.78 22.29
CA LYS A 131 6.79 11.58 21.72
C LYS A 131 7.35 12.73 20.91
N GLN A 132 6.83 12.90 19.70
CA GLN A 132 7.06 14.07 18.89
C GLN A 132 5.72 14.78 18.66
N ALA A 133 5.57 15.99 19.17
CA ALA A 133 4.40 16.83 18.91
C ALA A 133 4.53 17.51 17.55
N GLY A 134 3.41 17.74 16.86
CA GLY A 134 3.42 18.43 15.58
C GLY A 134 4.02 17.59 14.44
N ALA A 135 3.73 16.31 14.41
CA ALA A 135 4.31 15.31 13.50
C ALA A 135 3.90 15.49 12.02
N THR A 136 3.96 16.70 11.50
CA THR A 136 3.95 16.93 10.03
C THR A 136 5.30 16.63 9.39
N THR A 137 6.34 16.36 10.19
CA THR A 137 7.72 16.12 9.72
C THR A 137 8.38 14.96 10.49
N VAL A 138 7.66 13.84 10.72
CA VAL A 138 8.33 12.65 11.26
C VAL A 138 9.19 12.06 10.16
N PRO A 139 10.50 11.81 10.42
CA PRO A 139 11.38 11.10 9.48
C PRO A 139 11.09 9.59 9.41
N ALA A 140 9.95 9.12 9.87
CA ALA A 140 9.50 7.77 9.61
C ALA A 140 8.70 7.75 8.30
N PRO A 141 8.65 6.65 7.56
CA PRO A 141 7.73 6.50 6.45
C PRO A 141 6.29 6.49 7.01
N SER A 142 5.85 7.65 7.47
CA SER A 142 4.46 7.85 7.86
C SER A 142 3.68 7.96 6.57
N VAL A 143 2.92 6.93 6.25
CA VAL A 143 1.85 7.09 5.26
C VAL A 143 0.85 8.05 5.88
N ASP A 144 0.96 9.33 5.51
CA ASP A 144 -0.09 10.29 5.84
C ASP A 144 -1.37 9.84 5.12
N PRO A 145 -2.41 9.41 5.84
CA PRO A 145 -3.63 8.96 5.20
C PRO A 145 -4.27 10.03 4.32
N SER A 146 -4.00 11.30 4.58
CA SER A 146 -4.47 12.42 3.73
C SER A 146 -3.76 12.48 2.37
N ALA A 147 -2.62 11.82 2.22
CA ALA A 147 -1.91 11.72 0.95
C ALA A 147 -2.47 10.65 0.00
N ILE A 148 -3.30 9.71 0.50
CA ILE A 148 -3.83 8.60 -0.30
C ILE A 148 -4.59 9.08 -1.55
N PRO A 149 -5.51 10.06 -1.50
CA PRO A 149 -6.16 10.57 -2.70
C PRO A 149 -5.18 11.14 -3.72
N ALA A 150 -4.12 11.82 -3.25
CA ALA A 150 -3.08 12.33 -4.13
C ALA A 150 -2.24 11.19 -4.75
N MET A 151 -1.94 10.16 -3.99
CA MET A 151 -1.24 8.95 -4.51
C MET A 151 -2.08 8.24 -5.56
N ILE A 152 -3.39 8.16 -5.40
CA ILE A 152 -4.30 7.57 -6.39
C ILE A 152 -4.32 8.42 -7.67
N GLY A 153 -4.37 9.75 -7.54
CA GLY A 153 -4.20 10.66 -8.67
C GLY A 153 -2.87 10.41 -9.40
N GLN A 154 -1.78 10.32 -8.67
CA GLN A 154 -0.46 10.02 -9.23
C GLN A 154 -0.40 8.63 -9.92
N LEU A 155 -1.06 7.62 -9.37
CA LEU A 155 -1.16 6.30 -10.02
C LEU A 155 -1.91 6.41 -11.36
N ASN A 156 -3.03 7.10 -11.40
CA ASN A 156 -3.78 7.30 -12.65
C ASN A 156 -2.95 8.10 -13.68
N ASP A 157 -2.28 9.15 -13.27
CA ASP A 157 -1.37 9.93 -14.11
C ASP A 157 -0.21 9.08 -14.63
N PHE A 158 0.35 8.24 -13.77
CA PHE A 158 1.39 7.28 -14.14
C PHE A 158 0.89 6.28 -15.18
N LEU A 159 -0.28 5.66 -14.97
CA LEU A 159 -0.90 4.73 -15.90
C LEU A 159 -1.25 5.35 -17.26
N ALA A 160 -1.45 6.68 -17.30
CA ALA A 160 -1.73 7.40 -18.54
C ALA A 160 -0.47 7.76 -19.34
N LYS A 161 0.71 7.64 -18.75
CA LYS A 161 1.97 8.01 -19.43
C LYS A 161 2.28 7.04 -20.59
N PRO A 162 2.82 7.53 -21.72
CA PRO A 162 3.35 6.69 -22.79
C PRO A 162 4.45 5.75 -22.25
N GLY A 163 4.46 4.51 -22.70
CA GLY A 163 5.44 3.49 -22.28
C GLY A 163 5.06 2.77 -20.98
N VAL A 164 3.95 3.12 -20.34
CA VAL A 164 3.38 2.35 -19.22
C VAL A 164 2.25 1.49 -19.75
N ASP A 165 2.53 0.22 -20.00
CA ASP A 165 1.59 -0.73 -20.58
C ASP A 165 1.24 -1.85 -19.59
N PRO A 166 0.16 -1.66 -18.79
CA PRO A 166 -0.30 -2.71 -17.88
C PRO A 166 -0.78 -3.93 -18.67
N VAL A 167 -0.37 -5.11 -18.24
CA VAL A 167 -0.76 -6.38 -18.85
C VAL A 167 -1.53 -7.21 -17.82
N LYS A 168 -2.71 -7.70 -18.20
CA LYS A 168 -3.46 -8.64 -17.36
C LYS A 168 -2.77 -10.00 -17.40
N GLY A 169 -2.41 -10.52 -16.23
CA GLY A 169 -1.91 -11.88 -16.04
C GLY A 169 -3.00 -12.90 -15.75
N ALA A 170 -2.58 -14.10 -15.35
CA ALA A 170 -3.48 -15.14 -14.87
C ALA A 170 -4.11 -14.75 -13.54
N ASP A 171 -5.33 -15.19 -13.31
CA ASP A 171 -5.96 -15.05 -12.02
C ASP A 171 -5.27 -15.97 -10.99
N VAL A 172 -5.14 -15.52 -9.75
CA VAL A 172 -4.45 -16.24 -8.67
C VAL A 172 -5.33 -16.30 -7.41
N ASP A 173 -5.02 -17.22 -6.51
CA ASP A 173 -5.57 -17.20 -5.15
C ASP A 173 -4.84 -16.13 -4.32
N CYS A 174 -5.61 -15.31 -3.59
CA CYS A 174 -5.11 -14.29 -2.68
C CYS A 174 -5.82 -14.38 -1.32
N GLY A 175 -5.48 -15.43 -0.57
CA GLY A 175 -6.07 -15.66 0.76
C GLY A 175 -7.48 -16.23 0.72
N GLY A 176 -7.72 -17.20 -0.19
CA GLY A 176 -9.00 -17.88 -0.38
C GLY A 176 -10.00 -17.11 -1.26
N LYS A 177 -9.56 -16.03 -1.89
CA LYS A 177 -10.31 -15.27 -2.88
C LYS A 177 -9.62 -15.33 -4.24
N THR A 178 -10.36 -15.13 -5.32
CA THR A 178 -9.78 -15.01 -6.65
C THR A 178 -9.37 -13.57 -6.92
N CYS A 179 -8.10 -13.36 -7.24
CA CYS A 179 -7.55 -12.08 -7.64
C CYS A 179 -7.17 -12.06 -9.11
N SER A 180 -7.53 -10.99 -9.80
CA SER A 180 -6.91 -10.64 -11.09
C SER A 180 -5.53 -10.08 -10.85
N THR A 181 -4.55 -10.51 -11.66
CA THR A 181 -3.21 -9.92 -11.64
C THR A 181 -3.05 -8.91 -12.76
N VAL A 182 -2.36 -7.80 -12.46
CA VAL A 182 -1.96 -6.80 -13.45
C VAL A 182 -0.48 -6.51 -13.27
N ARG A 183 0.29 -6.70 -14.33
CA ARG A 183 1.73 -6.51 -14.34
C ARG A 183 2.10 -5.25 -15.11
N ILE A 184 3.06 -4.50 -14.60
CA ILE A 184 3.71 -3.36 -15.25
C ILE A 184 5.21 -3.59 -15.18
N GLU A 185 5.85 -3.64 -16.35
CA GLU A 185 7.30 -3.71 -16.46
C GLU A 185 7.81 -2.40 -17.03
N LEU A 186 8.85 -1.87 -16.42
CA LEU A 186 9.55 -0.68 -16.90
C LEU A 186 11.04 -0.98 -17.05
N THR A 187 11.52 -0.83 -18.25
CA THR A 187 12.94 -0.90 -18.58
C THR A 187 13.67 0.36 -18.10
N PRO A 188 15.00 0.36 -18.00
CA PRO A 188 15.78 1.56 -17.69
C PRO A 188 15.50 2.75 -18.61
N ALA A 189 15.26 2.49 -19.89
CA ALA A 189 14.96 3.55 -20.87
C ALA A 189 13.59 4.18 -20.61
N GLU A 190 12.57 3.36 -20.30
CA GLU A 190 11.24 3.84 -19.97
C GLU A 190 11.22 4.60 -18.64
N LEU A 191 11.91 4.10 -17.61
CA LEU A 191 12.07 4.82 -16.35
C LEU A 191 12.74 6.18 -16.52
N ALA A 192 13.80 6.25 -17.31
CA ALA A 192 14.44 7.52 -17.62
C ALA A 192 13.50 8.46 -18.38
N ALA A 193 12.76 7.97 -19.37
CA ALA A 193 11.77 8.76 -20.12
C ALA A 193 10.65 9.29 -19.21
N LEU A 194 10.15 8.47 -18.28
CA LEU A 194 9.13 8.87 -17.31
C LEU A 194 9.60 9.95 -16.34
N ASN A 195 10.92 10.00 -16.07
CA ASN A 195 11.56 10.99 -15.20
C ASN A 195 12.16 12.17 -15.97
N GLY A 196 11.66 12.47 -17.17
CA GLY A 196 12.13 13.59 -18.00
C GLY A 196 13.57 13.45 -18.46
N GLY A 197 14.07 12.22 -18.62
CA GLY A 197 15.46 11.93 -18.99
C GLY A 197 16.45 11.97 -17.83
N SER A 198 15.99 12.31 -16.62
CA SER A 198 16.85 12.31 -15.43
C SER A 198 17.09 10.87 -14.95
N THR A 199 18.33 10.52 -14.70
CA THR A 199 18.72 9.26 -14.08
C THR A 199 18.82 9.34 -12.55
N THR A 200 18.49 10.48 -11.96
CA THR A 200 18.50 10.67 -10.51
C THR A 200 17.13 11.11 -10.01
N VAL A 201 16.64 10.45 -8.99
CA VAL A 201 15.41 10.81 -8.28
C VAL A 201 15.75 11.12 -6.83
N PRO A 202 15.36 12.29 -6.31
CA PRO A 202 15.43 12.50 -4.87
C PRO A 202 14.42 11.57 -4.19
N LEU A 203 14.88 10.64 -3.35
CA LEU A 203 13.98 9.94 -2.46
C LEU A 203 13.34 10.95 -1.52
N PRO A 204 12.02 10.86 -1.27
CA PRO A 204 11.41 11.55 -0.15
C PRO A 204 12.08 11.02 1.12
N SER A 205 13.04 11.78 1.63
CA SER A 205 13.90 11.30 2.70
C SER A 205 13.32 11.66 4.04
N ALA A 206 13.16 10.65 4.86
CA ALA A 206 13.13 10.77 6.31
C ALA A 206 14.50 11.24 6.89
N LEU A 207 15.49 11.38 6.06
CA LEU A 207 16.81 11.89 6.43
C LEU A 207 16.88 13.39 6.10
N PRO A 208 17.56 14.20 6.91
CA PRO A 208 17.69 15.65 6.68
C PRO A 208 18.50 16.01 5.43
N VAL A 209 19.01 15.01 4.71
CA VAL A 209 19.76 15.17 3.47
C VAL A 209 19.08 14.36 2.38
N PRO A 210 18.67 14.97 1.26
CA PRO A 210 18.13 14.22 0.14
C PRO A 210 19.23 13.29 -0.41
N VAL A 211 18.97 11.96 -0.36
CA VAL A 211 19.86 10.96 -0.95
C VAL A 211 19.42 10.78 -2.41
N PRO A 212 20.20 11.21 -3.39
CA PRO A 212 19.88 10.95 -4.78
C PRO A 212 20.04 9.46 -5.08
N VAL A 213 19.00 8.83 -5.61
CA VAL A 213 19.08 7.46 -6.14
C VAL A 213 19.42 7.54 -7.61
N ASN A 214 20.50 6.88 -7.99
CA ASN A 214 20.86 6.73 -9.39
C ASN A 214 19.99 5.64 -10.03
N LEU A 215 19.14 6.04 -10.97
CA LEU A 215 18.30 5.15 -11.75
C LEU A 215 18.97 4.66 -13.05
N ALA A 216 20.25 4.98 -13.29
CA ALA A 216 20.95 4.45 -14.45
C ALA A 216 21.00 2.91 -14.37
N GLY A 217 20.41 2.27 -15.38
CA GLY A 217 20.25 0.80 -15.39
C GLY A 217 19.17 0.26 -14.45
N ALA A 218 18.38 1.11 -13.79
CA ALA A 218 17.27 0.66 -12.95
C ALA A 218 16.14 0.06 -13.80
N SER A 219 15.50 -0.96 -13.25
CA SER A 219 14.29 -1.58 -13.82
C SER A 219 13.24 -1.74 -12.73
N LEU A 220 11.97 -1.77 -13.13
CA LEU A 220 10.85 -1.93 -12.21
C LEU A 220 9.86 -2.95 -12.79
N ASP A 221 9.53 -3.96 -12.00
CA ASP A 221 8.49 -4.93 -12.31
C ASP A 221 7.50 -4.91 -11.14
N LEU A 222 6.28 -4.51 -11.43
CA LEU A 222 5.18 -4.43 -10.48
C LEU A 222 4.10 -5.44 -10.85
N THR A 223 3.67 -6.25 -9.90
CA THR A 223 2.53 -7.14 -10.06
C THR A 223 1.49 -6.82 -8.99
N PHE A 224 0.39 -6.23 -9.42
CA PHE A 224 -0.77 -5.94 -8.57
C PHE A 224 -1.69 -7.15 -8.51
N GLN A 225 -2.26 -7.41 -7.34
CA GLN A 225 -3.32 -8.38 -7.13
C GLN A 225 -4.58 -7.62 -6.70
N VAL A 226 -5.67 -7.82 -7.44
CA VAL A 226 -6.95 -7.14 -7.20
C VAL A 226 -8.05 -8.19 -7.05
N GLU A 227 -8.74 -8.20 -5.90
CA GLU A 227 -9.88 -9.07 -5.66
C GLU A 227 -10.96 -8.86 -6.73
N ARG A 228 -11.41 -9.92 -7.39
CA ARG A 228 -12.37 -9.83 -8.50
C ARG A 228 -13.76 -9.37 -8.06
N ASP A 229 -14.19 -9.81 -6.88
CA ASP A 229 -15.55 -9.57 -6.41
C ASP A 229 -15.73 -8.16 -5.84
N THR A 230 -14.67 -7.59 -5.27
CA THR A 230 -14.72 -6.32 -4.56
C THR A 230 -13.96 -5.21 -5.27
N ASN A 231 -13.14 -5.54 -6.29
CA ASN A 231 -12.17 -4.65 -6.93
C ASN A 231 -11.29 -3.92 -5.90
N ARG A 232 -10.83 -4.62 -4.85
CA ARG A 232 -9.90 -4.08 -3.85
C ARG A 232 -8.50 -4.60 -4.10
N PHE A 233 -7.50 -3.79 -3.85
CA PHE A 233 -6.13 -4.28 -3.81
C PHE A 233 -5.99 -5.33 -2.72
N ALA A 234 -5.48 -6.51 -3.08
CA ALA A 234 -5.11 -7.57 -2.14
C ALA A 234 -3.59 -7.61 -1.93
N GLY A 235 -2.81 -7.18 -2.93
CA GLY A 235 -1.37 -7.17 -2.81
C GLY A 235 -0.65 -6.48 -3.96
N LEU A 236 0.64 -6.27 -3.73
CA LEU A 236 1.59 -5.75 -4.69
C LEU A 236 2.91 -6.49 -4.50
N ALA A 237 3.41 -7.12 -5.54
CA ALA A 237 4.80 -7.57 -5.62
C ALA A 237 5.59 -6.59 -6.48
N ALA A 238 6.76 -6.18 -6.00
CA ALA A 238 7.67 -5.29 -6.70
C ALA A 238 9.06 -5.91 -6.80
N ILE A 239 9.65 -5.88 -7.98
CA ILE A 239 11.05 -6.21 -8.21
C ILE A 239 11.70 -4.95 -8.77
N ILE A 240 12.66 -4.42 -8.01
CA ILE A 240 13.37 -3.19 -8.33
C ILE A 240 14.83 -3.57 -8.60
N GLY A 241 15.24 -3.48 -9.85
CA GLY A 241 16.65 -3.53 -10.23
C GLY A 241 17.26 -2.14 -10.09
N LEU A 242 18.39 -2.03 -9.44
CA LEU A 242 19.11 -0.75 -9.22
C LEU A 242 20.42 -0.71 -10.02
N GLY A 243 20.49 -1.43 -11.13
CA GLY A 243 21.75 -1.58 -11.88
C GLY A 243 22.83 -2.17 -11.00
N ASP A 244 23.99 -1.51 -10.90
CA ASP A 244 25.10 -1.93 -10.02
C ASP A 244 24.78 -1.76 -8.53
N GLY A 245 23.70 -1.06 -8.18
CA GLY A 245 23.23 -0.82 -6.80
C GLY A 245 22.53 -2.00 -6.15
N GLY A 246 22.29 -3.08 -6.90
CA GLY A 246 21.66 -4.30 -6.39
C GLY A 246 20.24 -4.54 -6.89
N LYS A 247 19.53 -5.42 -6.19
CA LYS A 247 18.15 -5.80 -6.49
C LYS A 247 17.35 -5.89 -5.20
N VAL A 248 16.15 -5.35 -5.23
CA VAL A 248 15.19 -5.42 -4.12
C VAL A 248 13.92 -6.09 -4.62
N THR A 249 13.43 -7.04 -3.84
CA THR A 249 12.10 -7.63 -4.00
C THR A 249 11.27 -7.22 -2.80
N ALA A 250 10.09 -6.67 -3.02
CA ALA A 250 9.16 -6.30 -1.96
C ALA A 250 7.79 -6.93 -2.24
N ASN A 251 7.15 -7.44 -1.21
CA ASN A 251 5.78 -7.91 -1.27
C ASN A 251 4.96 -7.17 -0.23
N VAL A 252 3.85 -6.61 -0.67
CA VAL A 252 2.84 -5.94 0.17
C VAL A 252 1.56 -6.75 0.10
N VAL A 253 0.99 -7.09 1.23
CA VAL A 253 -0.33 -7.70 1.36
C VAL A 253 -1.26 -6.69 2.02
N LEU A 254 -2.42 -6.48 1.42
CA LEU A 254 -3.44 -5.56 1.89
C LEU A 254 -4.66 -6.37 2.33
N SER A 255 -5.07 -6.19 3.58
CA SER A 255 -6.14 -6.99 4.16
C SER A 255 -7.00 -6.17 5.13
N LYS A 256 -8.04 -6.78 5.70
CA LYS A 256 -8.93 -6.18 6.71
C LYS A 256 -9.48 -4.81 6.31
N TRP A 257 -9.82 -4.66 5.03
CA TRP A 257 -10.41 -3.44 4.49
C TRP A 257 -11.73 -3.09 5.18
N ASN A 258 -11.82 -1.87 5.71
CA ASN A 258 -12.99 -1.34 6.40
C ASN A 258 -13.39 -2.12 7.67
N GLU A 259 -12.49 -2.93 8.21
CA GLU A 259 -12.71 -3.58 9.50
C GLU A 259 -12.38 -2.62 10.65
N PRO A 260 -13.10 -2.66 11.77
CA PRO A 260 -12.82 -1.79 12.90
C PRO A 260 -11.39 -2.00 13.43
N VAL A 261 -10.64 -0.93 13.57
CA VAL A 261 -9.31 -0.91 14.18
C VAL A 261 -9.28 0.08 15.35
N THR A 262 -8.55 -0.26 16.41
CA THR A 262 -8.34 0.64 17.54
C THR A 262 -6.88 1.01 17.63
N ILE A 263 -6.58 2.29 17.38
CA ILE A 263 -5.24 2.87 17.50
C ILE A 263 -5.28 3.90 18.61
N ALA A 264 -4.49 3.70 19.65
CA ALA A 264 -4.42 4.57 20.82
C ALA A 264 -2.97 4.96 21.12
N ALA A 265 -2.79 6.09 21.75
CA ALA A 265 -1.48 6.51 22.26
C ALA A 265 -0.93 5.48 23.27
N PRO A 266 0.39 5.33 23.36
CA PRO A 266 1.00 4.49 24.38
C PRO A 266 0.60 4.95 25.79
N PRO A 267 0.53 4.05 26.79
CA PRO A 267 0.37 4.41 28.19
C PRO A 267 1.45 5.42 28.64
N ALA A 268 1.07 6.34 29.53
CA ALA A 268 1.95 7.44 29.93
C ALA A 268 3.27 6.97 30.58
N ASP A 269 3.24 5.85 31.29
CA ASP A 269 4.41 5.21 31.90
C ASP A 269 5.38 4.57 30.89
N GLN A 270 4.92 4.37 29.66
CA GLN A 270 5.75 3.87 28.56
C GLN A 270 6.35 4.99 27.70
N ILE A 271 6.03 6.25 27.98
CA ILE A 271 6.56 7.41 27.23
C ILE A 271 7.75 7.99 27.99
N ALA A 272 8.86 8.16 27.28
CA ALA A 272 10.03 8.83 27.86
C ALA A 272 9.68 10.29 28.24
N PRO A 273 10.20 10.80 29.38
CA PRO A 273 9.95 12.16 29.85
C PRO A 273 10.53 13.23 28.88
#